data_4248ce613ac5f6ae030b44030bfb6dfb
#
_entry.id   4248ce613ac5f6ae030b44030bfb6dfb
#
_cell.length_a   1.000
_cell.length_b   1.000
_cell.length_c   1.000
_cell.angle_alpha   90.00
_cell.angle_beta   90.00
_cell.angle_gamma   90.00
#
_symmetry.space_group_name_H-M   'P 1'
#
loop_
_entity.id
_entity.type
_entity.pdbx_description
1 polymer ?
#
loop_
_entity_poly.entity_id
_entity_poly.type
_entity_poly.pdbx_seq_one_letter_code
_entity_poly.pdbx_strand_id
1 'polypeptide(L)'
;DVERSRGLGDVYKRQVYMLISDNYSKDDHLMRRYYVGMTRAKNQLFIHTNGNCFNHISADRHCIDRKEYAMPEEIVLQLSHKDVFLKFFKGRKQEILALRSGDSLIYKDSVLYTASTNKAVAKLSQNMQATMCEWEKKGYKVRAAYVRFIVAWKSKDSPKDEPETAVLLADLLLSL
;
A
#
# COMPACT_ATOMS: atom_id res chain seq x y z
N ASP A 1 3.15 -14.52 26.50
CA ASP A 1 3.15 -14.43 25.03
C ASP A 1 4.52 -14.17 24.37
N VAL A 2 5.52 -13.76 25.15
CA VAL A 2 6.90 -13.54 24.63
C VAL A 2 7.64 -14.87 24.41
N GLU A 3 7.28 -15.94 25.08
CA GLU A 3 7.92 -17.26 24.93
C GLU A 3 7.48 -18.02 23.67
N ARG A 4 6.28 -17.76 23.13
CA ARG A 4 5.81 -18.43 21.89
C ARG A 4 6.53 -17.96 20.63
N SER A 5 7.09 -16.76 20.62
CA SER A 5 7.89 -16.27 19.50
C SER A 5 9.31 -16.84 19.47
N ARG A 6 9.81 -17.34 20.60
CA ARG A 6 11.13 -18.00 20.70
C ARG A 6 11.14 -19.45 20.23
N GLY A 7 9.98 -20.10 20.17
CA GLY A 7 9.85 -21.51 19.76
C GLY A 7 9.77 -21.76 18.26
N LEU A 8 9.52 -20.72 17.45
CA LEU A 8 9.56 -20.80 15.97
C LEU A 8 10.97 -20.46 15.49
N GLY A 9 11.97 -21.21 15.90
CA GLY A 9 13.38 -21.06 15.68
C GLY A 9 13.78 -20.06 14.59
N ASP A 10 14.80 -19.29 14.83
CA ASP A 10 15.37 -18.36 13.86
C ASP A 10 15.63 -19.07 12.53
N VAL A 11 14.74 -18.86 11.54
CA VAL A 11 14.85 -19.53 10.24
C VAL A 11 15.95 -18.84 9.45
N TYR A 12 17.14 -19.40 9.53
CA TYR A 12 18.27 -18.96 8.72
C TYR A 12 18.10 -19.42 7.27
N LYS A 13 18.37 -18.55 6.33
CA LYS A 13 18.38 -18.82 4.90
C LYS A 13 19.79 -18.78 4.35
N ARG A 14 20.10 -19.63 3.36
CA ARG A 14 21.41 -19.59 2.70
C ARG A 14 21.66 -18.22 2.08
N GLN A 15 20.64 -17.68 1.45
CA GLN A 15 20.68 -16.37 0.79
C GLN A 15 19.48 -15.52 1.26
N VAL A 16 19.74 -14.25 1.49
CA VAL A 16 18.69 -13.25 1.81
C VAL A 16 18.84 -12.08 0.85
N TYR A 17 17.73 -11.69 0.24
CA TYR A 17 17.60 -10.50 -0.59
C TYR A 17 16.75 -9.48 0.13
N MET A 18 17.27 -8.27 0.30
CA MET A 18 16.56 -7.15 0.89
C MET A 18 16.38 -6.05 -0.14
N LEU A 19 15.13 -5.61 -0.32
CA LEU A 19 14.79 -4.46 -1.17
C LEU A 19 14.39 -3.31 -0.24
N ILE A 20 15.15 -2.23 -0.27
CA ILE A 20 15.00 -1.11 0.64
C ILE A 20 14.84 0.17 -0.18
N SER A 21 13.67 0.82 -0.06
CA SER A 21 13.39 2.08 -0.73
C SER A 21 13.89 3.29 0.06
N ASP A 22 14.07 4.43 -0.63
CA ASP A 22 14.55 5.70 -0.08
C ASP A 22 13.65 6.34 0.99
N ASN A 23 12.41 5.89 1.13
CA ASN A 23 11.49 6.33 2.19
C ASN A 23 11.96 5.84 3.57
N TYR A 24 13.25 5.94 3.78
CA TYR A 24 13.93 5.62 5.01
C TYR A 24 13.58 6.69 6.07
N SER A 25 12.62 6.39 6.91
CA SER A 25 12.45 7.11 8.17
C SER A 25 13.45 6.55 9.18
N LYS A 26 14.02 7.42 10.02
CA LYS A 26 14.86 7.00 11.16
C LYS A 26 14.03 6.29 12.25
N ASP A 27 13.07 5.47 11.84
CA ASP A 27 12.20 4.71 12.74
C ASP A 27 12.96 3.49 13.26
N ASP A 28 13.16 3.44 14.57
CA ASP A 28 13.80 2.34 15.29
C ASP A 28 13.17 0.98 14.96
N HIS A 29 11.87 0.91 14.74
CA HIS A 29 11.19 -0.33 14.36
C HIS A 29 11.63 -0.82 12.99
N LEU A 30 11.81 0.08 12.04
CA LEU A 30 12.27 -0.24 10.69
C LEU A 30 13.71 -0.73 10.72
N MET A 31 14.56 -0.05 11.50
CA MET A 31 15.97 -0.46 11.69
C MET A 31 16.08 -1.85 12.29
N ARG A 32 15.30 -2.16 13.32
CA ARG A 32 15.26 -3.50 13.92
C ARG A 32 14.81 -4.55 12.91
N ARG A 33 13.84 -4.26 12.05
CA ARG A 33 13.40 -5.17 10.97
C ARG A 33 14.53 -5.43 9.98
N TYR A 34 15.26 -4.40 9.56
CA TYR A 34 16.41 -4.56 8.68
C TYR A 34 17.50 -5.41 9.33
N TYR A 35 17.84 -5.12 10.58
CA TYR A 35 18.80 -5.93 11.34
C TYR A 35 18.39 -7.40 11.40
N VAL A 36 17.13 -7.69 11.75
CA VAL A 36 16.60 -9.06 11.75
C VAL A 36 16.70 -9.69 10.37
N GLY A 37 16.37 -8.97 9.31
CA GLY A 37 16.51 -9.47 7.94
C GLY A 37 17.97 -9.82 7.58
N MET A 38 18.91 -8.94 7.89
CA MET A 38 20.34 -9.13 7.64
C MET A 38 20.88 -10.36 8.39
N THR A 39 20.53 -10.50 9.67
CA THR A 39 21.00 -11.61 10.51
C THR A 39 20.42 -12.97 10.12
N ARG A 40 19.42 -13.04 9.25
CA ARG A 40 18.89 -14.29 8.71
C ARG A 40 19.76 -14.90 7.61
N ALA A 41 20.67 -14.15 7.03
CA ALA A 41 21.57 -14.64 6.01
C ALA A 41 22.64 -15.54 6.63
N LYS A 42 22.73 -16.80 6.16
CA LYS A 42 23.76 -17.75 6.59
C LYS A 42 25.03 -17.64 5.72
N ASN A 43 24.87 -17.49 4.42
CA ASN A 43 25.97 -17.51 3.46
C ASN A 43 26.08 -16.19 2.68
N GLN A 44 24.96 -15.65 2.20
CA GLN A 44 24.97 -14.48 1.33
C GLN A 44 23.82 -13.53 1.66
N LEU A 45 24.14 -12.25 1.75
CA LEU A 45 23.20 -11.16 1.93
C LEU A 45 23.31 -10.20 0.75
N PHE A 46 22.19 -9.96 0.07
CA PHE A 46 22.08 -8.99 -1.00
C PHE A 46 21.16 -7.85 -0.55
N ILE A 47 21.69 -6.63 -0.54
CA ILE A 47 20.91 -5.44 -0.20
C ILE A 47 20.80 -4.59 -1.45
N HIS A 48 19.56 -4.39 -1.92
CA HIS A 48 19.24 -3.48 -3.01
C HIS A 48 18.60 -2.23 -2.43
N THR A 49 19.17 -1.08 -2.69
CA THR A 49 18.68 0.20 -2.22
C THR A 49 18.77 1.24 -3.32
N ASN A 50 17.81 2.15 -3.39
CA ASN A 50 17.86 3.33 -4.24
C ASN A 50 18.38 4.57 -3.50
N GLY A 51 18.88 4.42 -2.25
CA GLY A 51 19.40 5.47 -1.42
C GLY A 51 20.76 5.22 -0.82
N ASN A 52 21.15 6.12 0.03
CA ASN A 52 22.50 6.18 0.61
C ASN A 52 22.60 5.58 2.02
N CYS A 53 21.51 5.02 2.55
CA CYS A 53 21.42 4.59 3.95
C CYS A 53 22.44 3.52 4.37
N PHE A 54 22.95 2.73 3.42
CA PHE A 54 23.92 1.67 3.66
C PHE A 54 25.32 1.93 3.09
N ASN A 55 25.60 3.13 2.59
CA ASN A 55 26.90 3.47 2.01
C ASN A 55 28.07 3.40 3.02
N HIS A 56 27.76 3.40 4.33
CA HIS A 56 28.75 3.26 5.39
C HIS A 56 29.08 1.80 5.76
N ILE A 57 28.35 0.84 5.18
CA ILE A 57 28.57 -0.58 5.43
C ILE A 57 29.58 -1.12 4.42
N SER A 58 30.64 -1.76 4.93
CA SER A 58 31.57 -2.48 4.06
C SER A 58 30.90 -3.73 3.49
N ALA A 59 31.04 -3.93 2.19
CA ALA A 59 30.51 -5.07 1.48
C ALA A 59 31.58 -5.69 0.59
N ASP A 60 31.57 -7.01 0.43
CA ASP A 60 32.50 -7.73 -0.46
C ASP A 60 32.34 -7.30 -1.92
N ARG A 61 31.14 -6.91 -2.28
CA ARG A 61 30.84 -6.43 -3.64
C ARG A 61 29.82 -5.30 -3.57
N HIS A 62 30.17 -4.19 -4.22
CA HIS A 62 29.29 -3.04 -4.40
C HIS A 62 29.04 -2.83 -5.89
N CYS A 63 27.79 -2.70 -6.28
CA CYS A 63 27.36 -2.49 -7.66
C CYS A 63 26.41 -1.29 -7.71
N ILE A 64 26.70 -0.31 -8.55
CA ILE A 64 25.80 0.83 -8.79
C ILE A 64 25.11 0.60 -10.13
N ASP A 65 23.79 0.46 -10.10
CA ASP A 65 23.00 0.48 -11.33
C ASP A 65 22.83 1.93 -11.79
N ARG A 66 23.34 2.22 -12.98
CA ARG A 66 23.25 3.55 -13.61
C ARG A 66 22.24 3.56 -14.76
N LYS A 67 21.48 2.49 -14.92
CA LYS A 67 20.47 2.40 -15.97
C LYS A 67 19.30 3.31 -15.62
N GLU A 68 18.92 4.16 -16.54
CA GLU A 68 17.67 4.91 -16.47
C GLU A 68 16.53 4.00 -16.91
N TYR A 69 15.51 3.89 -16.06
CA TYR A 69 14.31 3.12 -16.33
C TYR A 69 13.20 4.06 -16.75
N ALA A 70 12.57 3.77 -17.88
CA ALA A 70 11.37 4.50 -18.27
C ALA A 70 10.26 4.30 -17.23
N MET A 71 9.43 5.31 -17.07
CA MET A 71 8.23 5.19 -16.24
C MET A 71 7.33 4.09 -16.84
N PRO A 72 6.70 3.25 -16.00
CA PRO A 72 5.81 2.21 -16.50
C PRO A 72 4.61 2.84 -17.22
N GLU A 73 4.16 2.22 -18.30
CA GLU A 73 2.99 2.70 -19.05
C GLU A 73 1.70 2.62 -18.25
N GLU A 74 1.61 1.63 -17.37
CA GLU A 74 0.45 1.41 -16.49
C GLU A 74 0.88 1.21 -15.03
N ILE A 75 0.08 1.73 -14.12
CA ILE A 75 0.26 1.62 -12.66
C ILE A 75 -1.06 1.22 -12.03
N VAL A 76 -1.03 0.24 -11.13
CA VAL A 76 -2.19 -0.12 -10.30
C VAL A 76 -2.00 0.43 -8.90
N LEU A 77 -2.85 1.37 -8.50
CA LEU A 77 -2.91 1.87 -7.13
C LEU A 77 -3.98 1.11 -6.35
N GLN A 78 -3.53 0.33 -5.39
CA GLN A 78 -4.40 -0.45 -4.51
C GLN A 78 -4.78 0.37 -3.28
N LEU A 79 -6.02 0.86 -3.23
CA LEU A 79 -6.47 1.69 -2.11
C LEU A 79 -6.61 0.86 -0.83
N SER A 80 -6.09 1.40 0.27
CA SER A 80 -6.28 0.92 1.63
C SER A 80 -7.34 1.75 2.37
N HIS A 81 -7.68 1.35 3.60
CA HIS A 81 -8.60 2.13 4.45
C HIS A 81 -8.07 3.54 4.80
N LYS A 82 -6.75 3.78 4.68
CA LYS A 82 -6.13 5.10 4.91
C LYS A 82 -6.28 6.03 3.71
N ASP A 83 -6.50 5.46 2.54
CA ASP A 83 -6.57 6.19 1.26
C ASP A 83 -7.99 6.65 0.94
N VAL A 84 -8.97 6.19 1.72
CA VAL A 84 -10.38 6.58 1.58
C VAL A 84 -10.85 7.40 2.76
N PHE A 85 -11.83 8.28 2.51
CA PHE A 85 -12.44 9.12 3.55
C PHE A 85 -13.51 8.32 4.30
N LEU A 86 -13.16 7.74 5.44
CA LEU A 86 -13.99 6.78 6.19
C LEU A 86 -15.36 7.33 6.59
N LYS A 87 -15.47 8.63 6.93
CA LYS A 87 -16.76 9.24 7.24
C LYS A 87 -17.75 9.24 6.07
N PHE A 88 -17.24 9.14 4.83
CA PHE A 88 -18.07 9.10 3.63
C PHE A 88 -18.95 7.86 3.56
N PHE A 89 -18.53 6.77 4.16
CA PHE A 89 -19.24 5.49 4.13
C PHE A 89 -20.47 5.43 5.06
N LYS A 90 -20.58 6.37 6.02
CA LYS A 90 -21.73 6.43 6.93
C LYS A 90 -23.02 6.67 6.12
N GLY A 91 -24.01 5.79 6.31
CA GLY A 91 -25.31 5.85 5.61
C GLY A 91 -25.34 5.26 4.18
N ARG A 92 -24.23 4.71 3.67
CA ARG A 92 -24.15 4.11 2.31
C ARG A 92 -24.00 2.59 2.31
N LYS A 93 -24.31 1.95 3.42
CA LYS A 93 -24.10 0.50 3.59
C LYS A 93 -24.80 -0.33 2.52
N GLN A 94 -26.04 0.03 2.15
CA GLN A 94 -26.82 -0.73 1.16
C GLN A 94 -26.17 -0.66 -0.23
N GLU A 95 -25.78 0.53 -0.67
CA GLU A 95 -25.14 0.75 -1.97
C GLU A 95 -23.81 0.01 -2.07
N ILE A 96 -23.03 0.00 -0.98
CA ILE A 96 -21.73 -0.66 -0.93
C ILE A 96 -21.88 -2.18 -0.93
N LEU A 97 -22.81 -2.72 -0.12
CA LEU A 97 -23.03 -4.17 -0.03
C LEU A 97 -23.71 -4.77 -1.29
N ALA A 98 -24.27 -3.94 -2.16
CA ALA A 98 -24.78 -4.37 -3.46
C ALA A 98 -23.67 -4.63 -4.49
N LEU A 99 -22.44 -4.15 -4.22
CA LEU A 99 -21.28 -4.32 -5.09
C LEU A 99 -20.54 -5.62 -4.80
N ARG A 100 -19.81 -6.09 -5.80
CA ARG A 100 -18.95 -7.29 -5.73
C ARG A 100 -17.54 -6.95 -6.16
N SER A 101 -16.56 -7.74 -5.70
CA SER A 101 -15.18 -7.63 -6.19
C SER A 101 -15.15 -7.82 -7.71
N GLY A 102 -14.45 -6.93 -8.40
CA GLY A 102 -14.38 -6.87 -9.86
C GLY A 102 -15.39 -5.93 -10.51
N ASP A 103 -16.40 -5.44 -9.78
CA ASP A 103 -17.34 -4.46 -10.35
C ASP A 103 -16.62 -3.18 -10.77
N SER A 104 -16.96 -2.68 -11.96
CA SER A 104 -16.37 -1.45 -12.50
C SER A 104 -16.91 -0.22 -11.78
N LEU A 105 -16.01 0.71 -11.53
CA LEU A 105 -16.28 2.01 -10.92
C LEU A 105 -15.87 3.14 -11.86
N ILE A 106 -16.53 4.28 -11.74
CA ILE A 106 -16.17 5.52 -12.43
C ILE A 106 -15.45 6.42 -11.44
N TYR A 107 -14.22 6.82 -11.76
CA TYR A 107 -13.46 7.80 -11.00
C TYR A 107 -13.71 9.20 -11.54
N LYS A 108 -14.16 10.11 -10.70
CA LYS A 108 -14.33 11.52 -11.04
C LYS A 108 -14.17 12.39 -9.80
N ASP A 109 -13.36 13.45 -9.91
CA ASP A 109 -13.18 14.46 -8.86
C ASP A 109 -12.87 13.85 -7.46
N SER A 110 -11.95 12.86 -7.43
CA SER A 110 -11.56 12.14 -6.20
C SER A 110 -12.68 11.32 -5.55
N VAL A 111 -13.76 11.05 -6.29
CA VAL A 111 -14.90 10.22 -5.86
C VAL A 111 -15.05 9.05 -6.81
N LEU A 112 -15.40 7.88 -6.24
CA LEU A 112 -15.74 6.68 -6.99
C LEU A 112 -17.25 6.51 -7.02
N TYR A 113 -17.77 6.26 -8.21
CA TYR A 113 -19.18 6.05 -8.49
C TYR A 113 -19.41 4.65 -9.04
N THR A 114 -20.55 4.06 -8.78
CA THR A 114 -20.97 2.82 -9.44
C THR A 114 -21.18 3.06 -10.93
N ALA A 115 -20.68 2.18 -11.78
CA ALA A 115 -20.89 2.28 -13.23
C ALA A 115 -22.37 2.11 -13.64
N SER A 116 -23.14 1.31 -12.87
CA SER A 116 -24.53 0.98 -13.18
C SER A 116 -25.52 2.06 -12.77
N THR A 117 -25.34 2.70 -11.61
CA THR A 117 -26.34 3.62 -11.04
C THR A 117 -25.80 5.03 -10.81
N ASN A 118 -24.53 5.27 -11.14
CA ASN A 118 -23.83 6.54 -10.94
C ASN A 118 -23.94 7.09 -9.49
N LYS A 119 -24.06 6.18 -8.51
CA LYS A 119 -24.07 6.54 -7.10
C LYS A 119 -22.64 6.61 -6.56
N ALA A 120 -22.36 7.65 -5.77
CA ALA A 120 -21.06 7.81 -5.11
C ALA A 120 -20.89 6.76 -3.99
N VAL A 121 -19.86 5.92 -4.09
CA VAL A 121 -19.61 4.79 -3.17
C VAL A 121 -18.31 4.89 -2.40
N ALA A 122 -17.36 5.70 -2.83
CA ALA A 122 -16.16 6.01 -2.06
C ALA A 122 -15.63 7.40 -2.42
N LYS A 123 -14.92 8.02 -1.48
CA LYS A 123 -14.21 9.28 -1.69
C LYS A 123 -12.78 9.11 -1.20
N LEU A 124 -11.81 9.61 -1.96
CA LEU A 124 -10.40 9.57 -1.56
C LEU A 124 -10.13 10.47 -0.35
N SER A 125 -9.21 10.04 0.51
CA SER A 125 -8.69 10.87 1.60
C SER A 125 -7.86 12.03 1.04
N GLN A 126 -7.64 13.09 1.82
CA GLN A 126 -6.83 14.25 1.39
C GLN A 126 -5.42 13.84 0.98
N ASN A 127 -4.79 12.92 1.73
CA ASN A 127 -3.46 12.43 1.39
C ASN A 127 -3.44 11.70 0.04
N MET A 128 -4.45 10.85 -0.20
CA MET A 128 -4.54 10.14 -1.46
C MET A 128 -4.86 11.07 -2.64
N GLN A 129 -5.65 12.13 -2.42
CA GLN A 129 -5.87 13.17 -3.43
C GLN A 129 -4.57 13.88 -3.81
N ALA A 130 -3.72 14.20 -2.82
CA ALA A 130 -2.40 14.78 -3.09
C ALA A 130 -1.52 13.82 -3.91
N THR A 131 -1.50 12.54 -3.55
CA THR A 131 -0.79 11.50 -4.31
C THR A 131 -1.31 11.38 -5.75
N MET A 132 -2.62 11.43 -5.95
CA MET A 132 -3.21 11.42 -7.30
C MET A 132 -2.77 12.63 -8.12
N CYS A 133 -2.75 13.82 -7.52
CA CYS A 133 -2.26 15.03 -8.17
C CYS A 133 -0.77 14.91 -8.59
N GLU A 134 0.06 14.23 -7.80
CA GLU A 134 1.45 13.96 -8.18
C GLU A 134 1.56 13.02 -9.38
N TRP A 135 0.70 11.99 -9.46
CA TRP A 135 0.64 11.11 -10.61
C TRP A 135 0.14 11.84 -11.87
N GLU A 136 -0.87 12.69 -11.73
CA GLU A 136 -1.38 13.52 -12.83
C GLU A 136 -0.30 14.48 -13.37
N LYS A 137 0.51 15.08 -12.50
CA LYS A 137 1.67 15.89 -12.91
C LYS A 137 2.72 15.11 -13.68
N LYS A 138 2.83 13.81 -13.43
CA LYS A 138 3.70 12.90 -14.19
C LYS A 138 3.06 12.39 -15.48
N GLY A 139 1.86 12.81 -15.82
CA GLY A 139 1.16 12.46 -17.06
C GLY A 139 0.15 11.34 -16.93
N TYR A 140 0.06 10.67 -15.76
CA TYR A 140 -0.87 9.56 -15.57
C TYR A 140 -2.31 10.04 -15.38
N LYS A 141 -3.24 9.26 -15.95
CA LYS A 141 -4.69 9.46 -15.77
C LYS A 141 -5.33 8.15 -15.33
N VAL A 142 -6.38 8.25 -14.53
CA VAL A 142 -7.16 7.06 -14.16
C VAL A 142 -7.93 6.57 -15.38
N ARG A 143 -7.54 5.42 -15.90
CA ARG A 143 -8.18 4.74 -17.05
C ARG A 143 -9.36 3.89 -16.63
N ALA A 144 -9.22 3.20 -15.48
CA ALA A 144 -10.25 2.33 -14.95
C ALA A 144 -10.17 2.26 -13.42
N ALA A 145 -11.28 1.91 -12.79
CA ALA A 145 -11.36 1.64 -11.38
C ALA A 145 -12.25 0.42 -11.14
N TYR A 146 -11.88 -0.42 -10.19
CA TYR A 146 -12.61 -1.65 -9.87
C TYR A 146 -12.73 -1.83 -8.36
N VAL A 147 -13.83 -2.44 -7.92
CA VAL A 147 -13.99 -2.89 -6.55
C VAL A 147 -13.00 -4.02 -6.28
N ARG A 148 -12.10 -3.84 -5.32
CA ARG A 148 -11.20 -4.90 -4.86
C ARG A 148 -11.79 -5.68 -3.71
N PHE A 149 -12.12 -4.98 -2.61
CA PHE A 149 -12.71 -5.58 -1.42
C PHE A 149 -13.77 -4.67 -0.82
N ILE A 150 -14.72 -5.30 -0.14
CA ILE A 150 -15.61 -4.64 0.81
C ILE A 150 -15.29 -5.23 2.17
N VAL A 151 -14.89 -4.39 3.12
CA VAL A 151 -14.45 -4.81 4.44
C VAL A 151 -15.32 -4.17 5.53
N ALA A 152 -15.57 -4.90 6.58
CA ALA A 152 -16.12 -4.35 7.80
C ALA A 152 -15.01 -3.61 8.56
N TRP A 153 -15.21 -2.35 8.86
CA TRP A 153 -14.24 -1.50 9.54
C TRP A 153 -14.85 -0.84 10.78
N LYS A 154 -14.07 -0.83 11.85
CA LYS A 154 -14.39 -0.14 13.10
C LYS A 154 -13.13 0.54 13.64
N SER A 155 -13.26 1.78 14.13
CA SER A 155 -12.16 2.46 14.81
C SER A 155 -11.84 1.76 16.15
N LYS A 156 -10.57 1.74 16.53
CA LYS A 156 -10.16 1.22 17.85
C LYS A 156 -10.75 2.01 19.01
N ASP A 157 -11.01 3.31 18.78
CA ASP A 157 -11.55 4.23 19.78
C ASP A 157 -13.08 4.30 19.77
N SER A 158 -13.74 3.55 18.89
CA SER A 158 -15.21 3.50 18.83
C SER A 158 -15.80 2.72 19.99
N PRO A 159 -16.97 3.13 20.52
CA PRO A 159 -17.72 2.37 21.50
C PRO A 159 -17.96 0.93 21.05
N LYS A 160 -17.96 -0.03 22.00
CA LYS A 160 -18.15 -1.46 21.67
C LYS A 160 -19.44 -1.72 20.88
N ASP A 161 -20.49 -0.94 21.17
CA ASP A 161 -21.81 -1.10 20.56
C ASP A 161 -21.99 -0.33 19.24
N GLU A 162 -20.98 0.45 18.78
CA GLU A 162 -21.08 1.12 17.48
C GLU A 162 -20.97 0.06 16.36
N PRO A 163 -21.94 0.05 15.40
CA PRO A 163 -21.92 -0.92 14.31
C PRO A 163 -20.73 -0.70 13.40
N GLU A 164 -20.22 -1.80 12.85
CA GLU A 164 -19.16 -1.76 11.83
C GLU A 164 -19.65 -1.05 10.56
N THR A 165 -18.75 -0.28 9.98
CA THR A 165 -18.98 0.43 8.73
C THR A 165 -18.46 -0.41 7.57
N ALA A 166 -19.29 -0.63 6.54
CA ALA A 166 -18.81 -1.23 5.29
C ALA A 166 -17.94 -0.22 4.55
N VAL A 167 -16.70 -0.57 4.29
CA VAL A 167 -15.71 0.27 3.59
C VAL A 167 -15.35 -0.42 2.29
N LEU A 168 -15.47 0.31 1.17
CA LEU A 168 -15.08 -0.14 -0.15
C LEU A 168 -13.62 0.22 -0.39
N LEU A 169 -12.82 -0.77 -0.76
CA LEU A 169 -11.44 -0.63 -1.21
C LEU A 169 -11.38 -0.94 -2.71
N ALA A 170 -10.81 -0.03 -3.47
CA ALA A 170 -10.75 -0.12 -4.93
C ALA A 170 -9.31 -0.24 -5.43
N ASP A 171 -9.16 -0.78 -6.64
CA ASP A 171 -7.97 -0.65 -7.45
C ASP A 171 -8.20 0.43 -8.51
N LEU A 172 -7.23 1.35 -8.63
CA LEU A 172 -7.21 2.36 -9.68
C LEU A 172 -6.13 2.00 -10.69
N LEU A 173 -6.50 1.81 -11.93
CA LEU A 173 -5.57 1.60 -13.04
C LEU A 173 -5.26 2.96 -13.67
N LEU A 174 -4.01 3.38 -13.58
CA LEU A 174 -3.50 4.60 -14.18
C LEU A 174 -2.69 4.26 -15.43
N SER A 175 -2.80 5.09 -16.47
CA SER A 175 -1.97 5.02 -17.67
C SER A 175 -1.44 6.41 -18.04
N LEU A 176 -0.28 6.41 -18.71
CA LEU A 176 0.28 7.61 -19.36
C LEU A 176 -0.59 8.08 -20.52
#